data_09e2d0eba6a519443bee5bc13259d604
#
_entry.id   09e2d0eba6a519443bee5bc13259d604
#
_cell.length_a   1.000
_cell.length_b   1.000
_cell.length_c   1.000
_cell.angle_alpha   90.00
_cell.angle_beta   90.00
_cell.angle_gamma   90.00
#
_symmetry.space_group_name_H-M   'P 1'
#
loop_
_entity.id
_entity.type
_entity.pdbx_description
1 polymer ?
#
loop_
_entity_poly.entity_id
_entity_poly.type
_entity_poly.pdbx_seq_one_letter_code
_entity_poly.pdbx_strand_id
1 'polypeptide(L)'
;GISSSFQDMGRLNLQYLGIVQGGCIDQENFLLGNAILHNDQNEGQIEFAYQGPKIKVTQGACKVAITGNVLFNIIRSDGSIVNGRCYRSYYLKENDTLDVLTTVKSVYGYIGFAGGMELKSYFKSVSANSRSKIGPNNGNKIANNDTVQLKKSSTTKDEFVLSRIPQKDNRNVIRVLEGPQQEYFSSAGIKAFYGDNYSVSNLTDRMGMRMQGPKISFVKSPNIKSEGIIRGSIQVPADGQPIVLLSDHQTIGGYPKIAVVAAADYDHLAQSAPGSFVRFKKINIREAVISYQLRMKTIDNMISSIVKIN
;
A
#
# COMPACT_ATOMS: atom_id res chain seq x y z
N GLY A 1 15.03 1.41 -7.59
CA GLY A 1 13.79 2.19 -7.58
C GLY A 1 13.89 3.40 -6.66
N ILE A 2 13.09 4.41 -6.91
CA ILE A 2 13.16 5.68 -6.15
C ILE A 2 12.71 5.50 -4.70
N SER A 3 11.74 4.64 -4.46
CA SER A 3 11.17 4.39 -3.13
C SER A 3 10.75 2.93 -3.01
N SER A 4 11.72 2.06 -2.71
CA SER A 4 11.50 0.63 -2.52
C SER A 4 11.86 0.25 -1.09
N SER A 5 11.00 -0.52 -0.42
CA SER A 5 11.19 -0.99 0.94
C SER A 5 10.56 -2.36 1.18
N PHE A 6 11.05 -3.08 2.19
CA PHE A 6 10.44 -4.33 2.60
C PHE A 6 9.18 -4.05 3.41
N GLN A 7 8.08 -4.71 3.05
CA GLN A 7 6.81 -4.56 3.74
C GLN A 7 6.13 -5.92 3.91
N ASP A 8 5.43 -6.06 5.04
CA ASP A 8 4.48 -7.12 5.33
C ASP A 8 3.15 -6.48 5.77
N MET A 9 2.32 -7.14 6.57
CA MET A 9 1.07 -6.56 7.10
C MET A 9 1.31 -5.55 8.25
N GLY A 10 2.56 -5.35 8.67
CA GLY A 10 2.96 -4.42 9.72
C GLY A 10 2.87 -4.96 11.13
N ARG A 11 3.11 -4.07 12.10
CA ARG A 11 3.19 -4.34 13.54
C ARG A 11 1.86 -4.06 14.21
N LEU A 12 1.06 -5.08 14.39
CA LEU A 12 -0.26 -4.94 15.00
C LEU A 12 -0.17 -4.79 16.53
N ASN A 13 -1.07 -4.01 17.09
CA ASN A 13 -1.29 -3.86 18.54
C ASN A 13 -0.11 -3.33 19.35
N LEU A 14 0.76 -2.50 18.75
CA LEU A 14 1.92 -1.91 19.43
C LEU A 14 1.88 -0.37 19.48
N GLN A 15 0.82 0.26 18.95
CA GLN A 15 0.70 1.71 18.91
C GLN A 15 0.71 2.35 20.30
N TYR A 16 0.22 1.65 21.33
CA TYR A 16 0.23 2.13 22.74
C TYR A 16 1.66 2.27 23.30
N LEU A 17 2.65 1.60 22.68
CA LEU A 17 4.08 1.76 22.98
C LEU A 17 4.77 2.84 22.12
N GLY A 18 4.00 3.57 21.31
CA GLY A 18 4.55 4.54 20.36
C GLY A 18 5.16 3.89 19.11
N ILE A 19 5.00 2.58 18.91
CA ILE A 19 5.53 1.86 17.74
C ILE A 19 4.55 1.97 16.59
N VAL A 20 5.02 2.54 15.48
CA VAL A 20 4.23 2.70 14.25
C VAL A 20 3.87 1.34 13.66
N GLN A 21 2.64 1.17 13.22
CA GLN A 21 2.19 -0.07 12.60
C GLN A 21 3.00 -0.38 11.32
N GLY A 22 3.17 0.57 10.43
CA GLY A 22 3.79 0.35 9.12
C GLY A 22 2.96 -0.60 8.26
N GLY A 23 3.64 -1.45 7.51
CA GLY A 23 3.02 -2.46 6.66
C GLY A 23 2.71 -1.96 5.25
N CYS A 24 2.23 -2.87 4.42
CA CYS A 24 1.86 -2.56 3.04
C CYS A 24 0.78 -1.47 2.98
N ILE A 25 0.88 -0.61 1.98
CA ILE A 25 -0.12 0.44 1.76
C ILE A 25 -1.36 -0.14 1.07
N ASP A 26 -1.18 -1.00 0.08
CA ASP A 26 -2.24 -1.66 -0.66
C ASP A 26 -2.29 -3.14 -0.29
N GLN A 27 -3.24 -3.48 0.58
CA GLN A 27 -3.40 -4.82 1.11
C GLN A 27 -3.85 -5.83 0.05
N GLU A 28 -4.71 -5.42 -0.90
CA GLU A 28 -5.20 -6.29 -1.96
C GLU A 28 -4.04 -6.79 -2.82
N ASN A 29 -3.23 -5.89 -3.37
CA ASN A 29 -2.09 -6.25 -4.20
C ASN A 29 -1.05 -7.06 -3.43
N PHE A 30 -0.83 -6.74 -2.17
CA PHE A 30 0.07 -7.50 -1.29
C PHE A 30 -0.39 -8.96 -1.10
N LEU A 31 -1.67 -9.18 -0.77
CA LEU A 31 -2.24 -10.52 -0.57
C LEU A 31 -2.23 -11.35 -1.86
N LEU A 32 -2.60 -10.73 -2.99
CA LEU A 32 -2.60 -11.41 -4.29
C LEU A 32 -1.19 -11.83 -4.73
N GLY A 33 -0.18 -11.00 -4.46
CA GLY A 33 1.23 -11.32 -4.73
C GLY A 33 1.69 -12.58 -3.99
N ASN A 34 1.39 -12.67 -2.70
CA ASN A 34 1.72 -13.83 -1.89
C ASN A 34 0.94 -15.08 -2.32
N ALA A 35 -0.35 -14.94 -2.64
CA ALA A 35 -1.18 -16.06 -3.06
C ALA A 35 -0.69 -16.69 -4.39
N ILE A 36 -0.31 -15.88 -5.40
CA ILE A 36 0.23 -16.36 -6.68
C ILE A 36 1.52 -17.16 -6.50
N LEU A 37 2.28 -16.83 -5.47
CA LEU A 37 3.55 -17.48 -5.15
C LEU A 37 3.40 -18.66 -4.15
N HIS A 38 2.18 -18.91 -3.69
CA HIS A 38 1.88 -19.89 -2.63
C HIS A 38 2.68 -19.63 -1.34
N ASN A 39 2.89 -18.38 -1.02
CA ASN A 39 3.50 -17.92 0.22
C ASN A 39 2.45 -17.82 1.33
N ASP A 40 2.92 -17.72 2.58
CA ASP A 40 2.07 -17.25 3.68
C ASP A 40 1.52 -15.87 3.38
N GLN A 41 0.29 -15.58 3.83
CA GLN A 41 -0.39 -14.30 3.57
C GLN A 41 0.40 -13.07 4.05
N ASN A 42 1.22 -13.26 5.09
CA ASN A 42 2.06 -12.20 5.65
C ASN A 42 3.53 -12.29 5.24
N GLU A 43 3.88 -13.07 4.22
CA GLU A 43 5.28 -13.12 3.75
C GLU A 43 5.71 -11.77 3.18
N GLY A 44 6.92 -11.31 3.60
CA GLY A 44 7.43 -10.00 3.22
C GLY A 44 7.64 -9.84 1.72
N GLN A 45 7.27 -8.68 1.18
CA GLN A 45 7.46 -8.30 -0.22
C GLN A 45 8.23 -6.98 -0.33
N ILE A 46 8.76 -6.68 -1.50
CA ILE A 46 9.26 -5.35 -1.83
C ILE A 46 8.08 -4.52 -2.33
N GLU A 47 7.70 -3.50 -1.55
CA GLU A 47 6.79 -2.44 -1.98
C GLU A 47 7.61 -1.33 -2.61
N PHE A 48 7.15 -0.78 -3.74
CA PHE A 48 7.76 0.37 -4.38
C PHE A 48 6.71 1.38 -4.82
N ALA A 49 7.13 2.65 -4.94
CA ALA A 49 6.28 3.73 -5.44
C ALA A 49 6.83 4.25 -6.78
N TYR A 50 5.94 4.43 -7.76
CA TYR A 50 6.16 4.92 -9.11
C TYR A 50 7.15 4.09 -9.92
N GLN A 51 8.44 4.06 -9.56
CA GLN A 51 9.48 3.31 -10.24
C GLN A 51 10.02 2.21 -9.33
N GLY A 52 9.96 0.97 -9.78
CA GLY A 52 10.49 -0.17 -9.05
C GLY A 52 12.00 -0.38 -9.24
N PRO A 53 12.57 -1.34 -8.53
CA PRO A 53 13.98 -1.68 -8.64
C PRO A 53 14.27 -2.52 -9.89
N LYS A 54 15.53 -2.50 -10.31
CA LYS A 54 16.11 -3.49 -11.22
C LYS A 54 16.84 -4.54 -10.38
N ILE A 55 16.43 -5.79 -10.51
CA ILE A 55 16.90 -6.91 -9.66
C ILE A 55 17.51 -7.99 -10.54
N LYS A 56 18.75 -8.36 -10.28
CA LYS A 56 19.44 -9.46 -10.98
C LYS A 56 19.52 -10.70 -10.08
N VAL A 57 19.23 -11.86 -10.63
CA VAL A 57 19.48 -13.14 -9.96
C VAL A 57 20.97 -13.45 -10.08
N THR A 58 21.68 -13.40 -8.95
CA THR A 58 23.15 -13.58 -8.91
C THR A 58 23.56 -15.02 -8.71
N GLN A 59 22.68 -15.85 -8.13
CA GLN A 59 22.95 -17.26 -7.89
C GLN A 59 21.64 -18.06 -7.86
N GLY A 60 21.66 -19.24 -8.48
CA GLY A 60 20.55 -20.20 -8.46
C GLY A 60 19.34 -19.76 -9.28
N ALA A 61 18.15 -19.99 -8.76
CA ALA A 61 16.90 -19.64 -9.43
C ALA A 61 15.83 -19.23 -8.43
N CYS A 62 14.91 -18.36 -8.86
CA CYS A 62 13.78 -17.94 -8.06
C CYS A 62 12.51 -17.84 -8.90
N LYS A 63 11.38 -17.79 -8.21
CA LYS A 63 10.09 -17.46 -8.80
C LYS A 63 9.64 -16.12 -8.23
N VAL A 64 9.21 -15.21 -9.10
CA VAL A 64 8.81 -13.84 -8.74
C VAL A 64 7.41 -13.57 -9.27
N ALA A 65 6.63 -12.77 -8.53
CA ALA A 65 5.39 -12.20 -9.02
C ALA A 65 5.36 -10.69 -8.76
N ILE A 66 4.77 -9.95 -9.71
CA ILE A 66 4.54 -8.52 -9.59
C ILE A 66 3.03 -8.28 -9.55
N THR A 67 2.58 -7.49 -8.56
CA THR A 67 1.18 -7.07 -8.42
C THR A 67 1.07 -5.55 -8.38
N GLY A 68 -0.10 -5.04 -8.77
CA GLY A 68 -0.34 -3.63 -9.03
C GLY A 68 -0.46 -3.36 -10.53
N ASN A 69 -0.66 -2.11 -10.90
CA ASN A 69 -0.69 -1.69 -12.31
C ASN A 69 0.71 -1.22 -12.73
N VAL A 70 1.57 -2.16 -13.14
CA VAL A 70 3.02 -1.97 -13.30
C VAL A 70 3.48 -2.43 -14.67
N LEU A 71 4.36 -1.66 -15.31
CA LEU A 71 5.12 -2.07 -16.48
C LEU A 71 6.49 -2.58 -16.04
N PHE A 72 6.86 -3.76 -16.50
CA PHE A 72 8.16 -4.35 -16.23
C PHE A 72 8.61 -5.31 -17.33
N ASN A 73 9.90 -5.56 -17.40
CA ASN A 73 10.52 -6.50 -18.31
C ASN A 73 11.30 -7.56 -17.55
N ILE A 74 11.40 -8.74 -18.14
CA ILE A 74 12.35 -9.78 -17.73
C ILE A 74 13.40 -9.86 -18.84
N ILE A 75 14.64 -9.52 -18.50
CA ILE A 75 15.79 -9.62 -19.38
C ILE A 75 16.46 -10.96 -19.07
N ARG A 76 16.43 -11.88 -20.02
CA ARG A 76 17.02 -13.20 -19.86
C ARG A 76 18.55 -13.14 -19.96
N SER A 77 19.22 -14.16 -19.47
CA SER A 77 20.69 -14.28 -19.52
C SER A 77 21.28 -14.28 -20.95
N ASP A 78 20.49 -14.64 -21.96
CA ASP A 78 20.84 -14.58 -23.39
C ASP A 78 20.59 -13.20 -24.02
N GLY A 79 20.12 -12.22 -23.25
CA GLY A 79 19.78 -10.88 -23.71
C GLY A 79 18.36 -10.71 -24.26
N SER A 80 17.60 -11.79 -24.41
CA SER A 80 16.20 -11.69 -24.83
C SER A 80 15.33 -10.97 -23.76
N ILE A 81 14.33 -10.22 -24.24
CA ILE A 81 13.44 -9.42 -23.36
C ILE A 81 12.03 -9.96 -23.46
N VAL A 82 11.44 -10.24 -22.30
CA VAL A 82 10.04 -10.62 -22.15
C VAL A 82 9.31 -9.50 -21.46
N ASN A 83 8.29 -8.93 -22.11
CA ASN A 83 7.39 -7.97 -21.48
C ASN A 83 6.56 -8.70 -20.40
N GLY A 84 6.70 -8.26 -19.17
CA GLY A 84 6.03 -8.87 -18.03
C GLY A 84 4.54 -8.52 -17.96
N ARG A 85 3.78 -9.42 -17.37
CA ARG A 85 2.36 -9.25 -17.07
C ARG A 85 2.15 -9.36 -15.58
N CYS A 86 1.53 -8.37 -14.96
CA CYS A 86 1.17 -8.41 -13.53
C CYS A 86 0.21 -9.56 -13.22
N TYR A 87 0.17 -9.94 -11.95
CA TYR A 87 -0.66 -11.04 -11.42
C TYR A 87 -0.35 -12.40 -12.05
N ARG A 88 0.92 -12.60 -12.39
CA ARG A 88 1.50 -13.85 -12.88
C ARG A 88 2.86 -14.08 -12.23
N SER A 89 3.19 -15.33 -11.90
CA SER A 89 4.55 -15.69 -11.48
C SER A 89 5.44 -15.99 -12.66
N TYR A 90 6.74 -15.73 -12.52
CA TYR A 90 7.78 -15.98 -13.50
C TYR A 90 8.95 -16.71 -12.88
N TYR A 91 9.45 -17.74 -13.56
CA TYR A 91 10.68 -18.41 -13.19
C TYR A 91 11.87 -17.63 -13.76
N LEU A 92 12.79 -17.22 -12.87
CA LEU A 92 14.04 -16.55 -13.21
C LEU A 92 15.22 -17.44 -12.86
N LYS A 93 16.19 -17.51 -13.76
CA LYS A 93 17.46 -18.24 -13.61
C LYS A 93 18.56 -17.26 -13.21
N GLU A 94 19.70 -17.83 -12.83
CA GLU A 94 20.92 -17.06 -12.66
C GLU A 94 21.24 -16.21 -13.91
N ASN A 95 21.62 -14.97 -13.65
CA ASN A 95 21.86 -13.90 -14.60
C ASN A 95 20.61 -13.30 -15.29
N ASP A 96 19.40 -13.84 -15.08
CA ASP A 96 18.18 -13.14 -15.47
C ASP A 96 18.00 -11.87 -14.63
N THR A 97 17.41 -10.85 -15.25
CA THR A 97 17.15 -9.57 -14.58
C THR A 97 15.68 -9.20 -14.68
N LEU A 98 15.07 -8.88 -13.55
CA LEU A 98 13.77 -8.22 -13.47
C LEU A 98 13.98 -6.72 -13.51
N ASP A 99 13.41 -6.03 -14.49
CA ASP A 99 13.50 -4.58 -14.67
C ASP A 99 12.12 -3.94 -14.49
N VAL A 100 11.84 -3.39 -13.30
CA VAL A 100 10.54 -2.80 -12.97
C VAL A 100 10.54 -1.32 -13.32
N LEU A 101 9.84 -0.97 -14.39
CA LEU A 101 9.93 0.34 -15.05
C LEU A 101 9.12 1.40 -14.31
N THR A 102 7.79 1.24 -14.27
CA THR A 102 6.90 2.25 -13.70
C THR A 102 5.52 1.71 -13.37
N THR A 103 4.84 2.35 -12.44
CA THR A 103 3.39 2.18 -12.25
C THR A 103 2.61 2.98 -13.30
N VAL A 104 1.40 2.55 -13.63
CA VAL A 104 0.54 3.20 -14.63
C VAL A 104 -0.74 3.69 -13.97
N LYS A 105 -0.90 5.00 -13.86
CA LYS A 105 -2.08 5.63 -13.21
C LYS A 105 -2.37 5.02 -11.83
N SER A 106 -1.32 4.72 -11.08
CA SER A 106 -1.31 4.21 -9.71
C SER A 106 0.01 4.61 -9.05
N VAL A 107 0.15 4.38 -7.75
CA VAL A 107 1.32 4.79 -6.98
C VAL A 107 2.19 3.60 -6.60
N TYR A 108 1.59 2.56 -6.02
CA TYR A 108 2.32 1.45 -5.42
C TYR A 108 2.22 0.17 -6.23
N GLY A 109 3.31 -0.60 -6.21
CA GLY A 109 3.37 -1.97 -6.71
C GLY A 109 4.20 -2.85 -5.78
N TYR A 110 4.09 -4.17 -5.95
CA TYR A 110 4.73 -5.16 -5.10
C TYR A 110 5.50 -6.17 -5.93
N ILE A 111 6.63 -6.63 -5.37
CA ILE A 111 7.44 -7.72 -5.88
C ILE A 111 7.56 -8.76 -4.78
N GLY A 112 6.97 -9.93 -4.99
CA GLY A 112 7.10 -11.09 -4.11
C GLY A 112 8.05 -12.13 -4.69
N PHE A 113 8.65 -12.95 -3.82
CA PHE A 113 9.48 -14.09 -4.18
C PHE A 113 8.92 -15.37 -3.55
N ALA A 114 8.84 -16.46 -4.32
CA ALA A 114 8.35 -17.73 -3.80
C ALA A 114 9.24 -18.26 -2.67
N GLY A 115 8.62 -18.67 -1.58
CA GLY A 115 9.29 -19.09 -0.35
C GLY A 115 9.79 -17.94 0.52
N GLY A 116 9.69 -16.70 0.05
CA GLY A 116 10.02 -15.48 0.80
C GLY A 116 11.49 -15.11 0.83
N MET A 117 11.78 -13.94 1.40
CA MET A 117 13.10 -13.36 1.58
C MET A 117 13.61 -13.59 3.01
N GLU A 118 14.90 -13.85 3.17
CA GLU A 118 15.53 -13.96 4.48
C GLU A 118 15.75 -12.58 5.09
N LEU A 119 14.77 -12.10 5.81
CA LEU A 119 14.75 -10.77 6.42
C LEU A 119 14.65 -10.87 7.94
N LYS A 120 15.45 -10.05 8.63
CA LYS A 120 15.35 -9.93 10.10
C LYS A 120 14.03 -9.24 10.45
N SER A 121 13.22 -9.89 11.29
CA SER A 121 11.98 -9.31 11.81
C SER A 121 12.24 -8.45 13.05
N TYR A 122 11.44 -7.39 13.19
CA TYR A 122 11.43 -6.49 14.34
C TYR A 122 10.00 -6.36 14.83
N PHE A 123 9.77 -6.76 16.09
CA PHE A 123 8.41 -6.83 16.65
C PHE A 123 7.46 -7.67 15.78
N LYS A 124 7.93 -8.84 15.35
CA LYS A 124 7.21 -9.82 14.51
C LYS A 124 6.83 -9.31 13.10
N SER A 125 7.53 -8.28 12.59
CA SER A 125 7.30 -7.72 11.26
C SER A 125 8.61 -7.39 10.56
N VAL A 126 8.63 -7.52 9.23
CA VAL A 126 9.72 -7.08 8.35
C VAL A 126 9.42 -5.73 7.69
N SER A 127 8.33 -5.08 8.06
CA SER A 127 8.00 -3.76 7.54
C SER A 127 9.08 -2.74 7.90
N ALA A 128 9.64 -2.08 6.90
CA ALA A 128 10.64 -1.03 7.07
C ALA A 128 9.97 0.32 7.29
N ASN A 129 10.41 1.04 8.33
CA ASN A 129 9.99 2.42 8.60
C ASN A 129 11.23 3.27 8.84
N SER A 130 11.54 4.17 7.91
CA SER A 130 12.78 4.95 7.92
C SER A 130 12.83 6.03 9.03
N ARG A 131 11.68 6.53 9.46
CA ARG A 131 11.62 7.56 10.52
C ARG A 131 11.92 6.97 11.90
N SER A 132 11.35 5.83 12.21
CA SER A 132 11.61 5.12 13.47
C SER A 132 12.87 4.23 13.42
N LYS A 133 13.49 4.09 12.24
CA LYS A 133 14.65 3.20 12.00
C LYS A 133 14.38 1.75 12.40
N ILE A 134 13.13 1.29 12.19
CA ILE A 134 12.69 -0.07 12.52
C ILE A 134 12.47 -0.86 11.24
N GLY A 135 13.03 -2.07 11.18
CA GLY A 135 12.92 -2.99 10.05
C GLY A 135 14.26 -3.35 9.43
N PRO A 136 14.28 -4.20 8.39
CA PRO A 136 15.49 -4.50 7.62
C PRO A 136 16.18 -3.22 7.13
N ASN A 137 17.50 -3.26 6.97
CA ASN A 137 18.33 -2.10 6.62
C ASN A 137 18.14 -0.89 7.57
N ASN A 138 17.91 -1.14 8.87
CA ASN A 138 17.55 -0.11 9.85
C ASN A 138 16.32 0.72 9.42
N GLY A 139 15.35 0.07 8.79
CA GLY A 139 14.13 0.70 8.28
C GLY A 139 14.32 1.52 7.01
N ASN A 140 15.52 1.60 6.46
CA ASN A 140 15.81 2.38 5.27
C ASN A 140 15.26 1.71 3.99
N LYS A 141 15.17 2.51 2.93
CA LYS A 141 14.86 2.04 1.59
C LYS A 141 15.96 1.11 1.09
N ILE A 142 15.60 0.24 0.15
CA ILE A 142 16.55 -0.62 -0.57
C ILE A 142 17.44 0.28 -1.43
N ALA A 143 18.75 0.15 -1.23
CA ALA A 143 19.78 0.91 -1.95
C ALA A 143 20.27 0.15 -3.21
N ASN A 144 21.04 0.85 -4.04
CA ASN A 144 21.73 0.21 -5.15
C ASN A 144 22.79 -0.78 -4.60
N ASN A 145 22.87 -1.93 -5.26
CA ASN A 145 23.77 -3.05 -4.91
C ASN A 145 23.43 -3.77 -3.58
N ASP A 146 22.28 -3.45 -2.95
CA ASP A 146 21.78 -4.30 -1.87
C ASP A 146 21.51 -5.71 -2.40
N THR A 147 21.88 -6.70 -1.62
CA THR A 147 21.63 -8.12 -1.90
C THR A 147 20.65 -8.68 -0.90
N VAL A 148 19.67 -9.41 -1.40
CA VAL A 148 18.67 -10.11 -0.58
C VAL A 148 18.77 -11.59 -0.82
N GLN A 149 18.93 -12.36 0.24
CA GLN A 149 18.90 -13.81 0.19
C GLN A 149 17.46 -14.31 0.27
N LEU A 150 17.11 -15.31 -0.56
CA LEU A 150 15.82 -15.97 -0.48
C LEU A 150 15.92 -17.17 0.49
N LYS A 151 14.85 -17.41 1.24
CA LYS A 151 14.77 -18.55 2.18
C LYS A 151 14.89 -19.90 1.47
N LYS A 152 14.39 -19.97 0.23
CA LYS A 152 14.43 -21.19 -0.61
C LYS A 152 14.67 -20.82 -2.06
N SER A 153 15.47 -21.62 -2.75
CA SER A 153 15.58 -21.58 -4.20
C SER A 153 14.38 -22.29 -4.84
N SER A 154 13.87 -21.78 -5.97
CA SER A 154 12.76 -22.41 -6.68
C SER A 154 13.26 -23.58 -7.52
N THR A 155 12.77 -24.79 -7.23
CA THR A 155 13.15 -26.02 -7.94
C THR A 155 12.22 -26.35 -9.11
N THR A 156 10.99 -25.83 -9.09
CA THR A 156 9.99 -26.07 -10.15
C THR A 156 9.83 -24.86 -11.06
N LYS A 157 9.66 -25.10 -12.36
CA LYS A 157 9.39 -24.06 -13.35
C LYS A 157 7.92 -23.71 -13.49
N ASP A 158 7.07 -24.32 -12.69
CA ASP A 158 5.63 -24.07 -12.71
C ASP A 158 5.33 -22.59 -12.46
N GLU A 159 4.60 -21.99 -13.37
CA GLU A 159 4.14 -20.62 -13.27
C GLU A 159 2.63 -20.59 -13.03
N PHE A 160 2.17 -19.58 -12.32
CA PHE A 160 0.78 -19.40 -11.93
C PHE A 160 0.28 -18.01 -12.34
N VAL A 161 -0.99 -17.92 -12.68
CA VAL A 161 -1.64 -16.67 -13.05
C VAL A 161 -2.99 -16.55 -12.36
N LEU A 162 -3.32 -15.32 -12.02
CA LEU A 162 -4.65 -14.95 -11.56
C LEU A 162 -5.58 -14.86 -12.79
N SER A 163 -6.55 -15.76 -12.91
CA SER A 163 -7.47 -15.74 -14.06
C SER A 163 -8.50 -14.60 -13.97
N ARG A 164 -8.77 -14.11 -12.76
CA ARG A 164 -9.62 -12.95 -12.49
C ARG A 164 -8.78 -11.85 -11.86
N ILE A 165 -8.26 -10.94 -12.67
CA ILE A 165 -7.44 -9.82 -12.19
C ILE A 165 -8.32 -8.73 -11.58
N PRO A 166 -7.80 -7.95 -10.61
CA PRO A 166 -8.49 -6.79 -10.07
C PRO A 166 -8.91 -5.83 -11.21
N GLN A 167 -10.18 -5.47 -11.22
CA GLN A 167 -10.64 -4.44 -12.14
C GLN A 167 -10.22 -3.09 -11.61
N LYS A 168 -9.74 -2.24 -12.53
CA LYS A 168 -9.40 -0.87 -12.16
C LYS A 168 -10.65 -0.15 -11.67
N ASP A 169 -10.62 0.25 -10.42
CA ASP A 169 -11.65 1.09 -9.85
C ASP A 169 -11.39 2.56 -10.26
N ASN A 170 -12.25 3.10 -11.10
CA ASN A 170 -12.16 4.49 -11.55
C ASN A 170 -13.07 5.43 -10.74
N ARG A 171 -13.63 4.96 -9.61
CA ARG A 171 -14.44 5.81 -8.75
C ARG A 171 -13.57 6.92 -8.15
N ASN A 172 -14.10 8.11 -8.11
CA ASN A 172 -13.51 9.22 -7.37
C ASN A 172 -14.17 9.44 -6.00
N VAL A 173 -15.11 8.56 -5.62
CA VAL A 173 -15.85 8.63 -4.35
C VAL A 173 -15.23 7.67 -3.34
N ILE A 174 -14.77 8.23 -2.22
CA ILE A 174 -14.19 7.53 -1.09
C ILE A 174 -15.17 7.55 0.07
N ARG A 175 -15.59 6.37 0.53
CA ARG A 175 -16.49 6.23 1.67
C ARG A 175 -15.74 6.46 2.96
N VAL A 176 -16.36 7.22 3.87
CA VAL A 176 -15.78 7.58 5.15
C VAL A 176 -16.81 7.45 6.27
N LEU A 177 -16.32 7.12 7.47
CA LEU A 177 -17.06 7.22 8.72
C LEU A 177 -16.84 8.61 9.30
N GLU A 178 -17.83 9.11 10.03
CA GLU A 178 -17.72 10.37 10.80
C GLU A 178 -16.57 10.28 11.81
N GLY A 179 -15.78 11.34 11.89
CA GLY A 179 -14.67 11.43 12.82
C GLY A 179 -15.12 11.84 14.23
N PRO A 180 -14.30 11.53 15.24
CA PRO A 180 -14.66 11.79 16.64
C PRO A 180 -14.67 13.27 17.04
N GLN A 181 -14.16 14.19 16.20
CA GLN A 181 -14.15 15.62 16.44
C GLN A 181 -14.95 16.42 15.39
N GLN A 182 -16.02 15.84 14.86
CA GLN A 182 -16.83 16.55 13.85
C GLN A 182 -17.40 17.88 14.38
N GLU A 183 -17.69 17.97 15.69
CA GLU A 183 -18.17 19.18 16.33
C GLU A 183 -17.14 20.33 16.42
N TYR A 184 -15.89 20.12 16.00
CA TYR A 184 -14.87 21.15 15.86
C TYR A 184 -15.03 21.99 14.60
N PHE A 185 -15.74 21.45 13.60
CA PHE A 185 -15.89 22.03 12.29
C PHE A 185 -17.22 22.78 12.15
N SER A 186 -17.22 23.87 11.40
CA SER A 186 -18.44 24.61 11.11
C SER A 186 -19.34 23.83 10.14
N SER A 187 -20.62 24.14 10.13
CA SER A 187 -21.57 23.58 9.15
C SER A 187 -21.10 23.80 7.71
N ALA A 188 -20.50 24.97 7.42
CA ALA A 188 -19.92 25.28 6.11
C ALA A 188 -18.71 24.38 5.82
N GLY A 189 -17.82 24.15 6.80
CA GLY A 189 -16.67 23.25 6.67
C GLY A 189 -17.08 21.80 6.44
N ILE A 190 -18.07 21.32 7.16
CA ILE A 190 -18.64 19.96 6.98
C ILE A 190 -19.28 19.84 5.58
N LYS A 191 -20.05 20.87 5.15
CA LYS A 191 -20.65 20.89 3.81
C LYS A 191 -19.59 20.87 2.71
N ALA A 192 -18.51 21.67 2.86
CA ALA A 192 -17.39 21.67 1.91
C ALA A 192 -16.72 20.29 1.85
N PHE A 193 -16.44 19.66 3.00
CA PHE A 193 -15.77 18.36 3.05
C PHE A 193 -16.53 17.25 2.30
N TYR A 194 -17.85 17.17 2.45
CA TYR A 194 -18.67 16.14 1.80
C TYR A 194 -19.20 16.56 0.41
N GLY A 195 -19.27 17.86 0.14
CA GLY A 195 -19.88 18.41 -1.08
C GLY A 195 -18.93 18.55 -2.25
N ASP A 196 -17.65 18.81 -1.98
CA ASP A 196 -16.68 19.22 -2.98
C ASP A 196 -15.64 18.12 -3.29
N ASN A 197 -14.85 18.35 -4.34
CA ASN A 197 -13.73 17.51 -4.69
C ASN A 197 -12.44 18.03 -4.06
N TYR A 198 -11.57 17.10 -3.65
CA TYR A 198 -10.22 17.37 -3.17
C TYR A 198 -9.21 16.69 -4.09
N SER A 199 -8.18 17.41 -4.50
CA SER A 199 -7.08 16.83 -5.28
C SER A 199 -5.97 16.31 -4.37
N VAL A 200 -5.36 15.19 -4.75
CA VAL A 200 -4.16 14.67 -4.10
C VAL A 200 -2.99 15.58 -4.43
N SER A 201 -2.29 16.08 -3.42
CA SER A 201 -1.12 16.94 -3.61
C SER A 201 0.17 16.13 -3.82
N ASN A 202 1.23 16.80 -4.31
CA ASN A 202 2.57 16.21 -4.41
C ASN A 202 3.22 15.96 -3.03
N LEU A 203 2.65 16.51 -1.95
CA LEU A 203 3.11 16.31 -0.58
C LEU A 203 2.45 15.06 0.02
N THR A 204 2.69 13.93 -0.62
CA THR A 204 2.16 12.61 -0.23
C THR A 204 3.31 11.63 -0.07
N ASP A 205 3.35 10.97 1.07
CA ASP A 205 4.29 9.89 1.37
C ASP A 205 3.58 8.74 2.12
N ARG A 206 4.33 7.78 2.64
CA ARG A 206 3.77 6.68 3.42
C ARG A 206 3.15 7.08 4.78
N MET A 207 3.41 8.30 5.26
CA MET A 207 2.80 8.82 6.49
C MET A 207 1.41 9.40 6.27
N GLY A 208 1.22 10.12 5.15
CA GLY A 208 -0.04 10.78 4.89
C GLY A 208 -0.13 11.38 3.50
N MET A 209 -1.35 11.49 3.06
CA MET A 209 -1.74 12.07 1.79
C MET A 209 -2.36 13.44 2.06
N ARG A 210 -1.64 14.52 1.69
CA ARG A 210 -2.19 15.87 1.76
C ARG A 210 -3.13 16.11 0.60
N MET A 211 -4.30 16.66 0.91
CA MET A 211 -5.32 17.01 -0.06
C MET A 211 -5.38 18.50 -0.25
N GLN A 212 -5.82 18.95 -1.41
CA GLN A 212 -6.04 20.37 -1.75
C GLN A 212 -7.47 20.54 -2.26
N GLY A 213 -8.19 21.51 -1.70
CA GLY A 213 -9.57 21.79 -2.06
C GLY A 213 -10.15 22.95 -1.25
N PRO A 214 -11.47 23.11 -1.20
CA PRO A 214 -12.13 24.09 -0.37
C PRO A 214 -11.71 23.96 1.08
N LYS A 215 -11.48 25.10 1.73
CA LYS A 215 -11.09 25.13 3.15
C LYS A 215 -12.19 24.61 4.04
N ILE A 216 -11.81 23.71 4.94
CA ILE A 216 -12.67 23.20 6.01
C ILE A 216 -12.55 24.15 7.19
N SER A 217 -13.59 24.92 7.45
CA SER A 217 -13.61 25.91 8.52
C SER A 217 -13.99 25.31 9.87
N PHE A 218 -13.51 25.94 10.93
CA PHE A 218 -13.67 25.51 12.32
C PHE A 218 -14.63 26.41 13.09
N VAL A 219 -15.24 25.87 14.14
CA VAL A 219 -15.95 26.61 15.21
C VAL A 219 -15.20 26.52 16.53
N LYS A 220 -14.28 25.57 16.68
CA LYS A 220 -13.38 25.41 17.83
C LYS A 220 -11.93 25.52 17.37
N SER A 221 -10.99 25.42 18.33
CA SER A 221 -9.55 25.41 18.02
C SER A 221 -9.21 24.31 17.00
N PRO A 222 -8.35 24.60 15.99
CA PRO A 222 -7.84 23.59 15.07
C PRO A 222 -6.81 22.63 15.72
N ASN A 223 -6.52 22.81 17.01
CA ASN A 223 -5.65 21.96 17.78
C ASN A 223 -6.43 21.30 18.91
N ILE A 224 -6.15 20.02 19.15
CA ILE A 224 -6.67 19.23 20.26
C ILE A 224 -5.53 18.69 21.11
N LYS A 225 -5.81 18.22 22.31
CA LYS A 225 -4.86 17.43 23.09
C LYS A 225 -4.51 16.17 22.26
N SER A 226 -3.21 15.87 22.15
CA SER A 226 -2.77 14.69 21.40
C SER A 226 -3.44 13.42 21.90
N GLU A 227 -3.99 12.66 20.98
CA GLU A 227 -4.68 11.40 21.26
C GLU A 227 -4.30 10.33 20.21
N GLY A 228 -4.64 9.07 20.47
CA GLY A 228 -4.39 7.96 19.56
C GLY A 228 -5.06 8.18 18.20
N ILE A 229 -4.35 7.85 17.13
CA ILE A 229 -4.85 7.94 15.75
C ILE A 229 -4.64 6.61 15.02
N ILE A 230 -5.46 6.38 14.01
CA ILE A 230 -5.44 5.15 13.23
C ILE A 230 -5.24 5.45 11.75
N ARG A 231 -4.78 4.46 11.01
CA ARG A 231 -4.69 4.50 9.55
C ARG A 231 -6.05 4.86 8.93
N GLY A 232 -6.05 5.75 7.96
CA GLY A 232 -7.26 6.24 7.32
C GLY A 232 -7.92 7.42 8.04
N SER A 233 -7.44 7.84 9.22
CA SER A 233 -7.93 9.08 9.86
C SER A 233 -7.68 10.27 8.96
N ILE A 234 -8.66 11.16 8.83
CA ILE A 234 -8.57 12.41 8.07
C ILE A 234 -8.46 13.57 9.05
N GLN A 235 -7.25 14.05 9.25
CA GLN A 235 -6.93 15.19 10.08
C GLN A 235 -7.05 16.50 9.30
N VAL A 236 -7.48 17.55 9.98
CA VAL A 236 -7.55 18.90 9.39
C VAL A 236 -6.73 19.84 10.26
N PRO A 237 -5.53 20.26 9.81
CA PRO A 237 -4.73 21.30 10.45
C PRO A 237 -5.37 22.70 10.29
N ALA A 238 -4.74 23.72 10.89
CA ALA A 238 -5.25 25.10 10.91
C ALA A 238 -5.43 25.75 9.52
N ASP A 239 -4.72 25.26 8.49
CA ASP A 239 -4.87 25.72 7.10
C ASP A 239 -6.19 25.26 6.46
N GLY A 240 -6.91 24.34 7.09
CA GLY A 240 -8.18 23.81 6.62
C GLY A 240 -8.06 22.77 5.50
N GLN A 241 -6.85 22.28 5.21
CA GLN A 241 -6.64 21.27 4.18
C GLN A 241 -6.55 19.85 4.79
N PRO A 242 -7.33 18.88 4.31
CA PRO A 242 -7.35 17.56 4.92
C PRO A 242 -6.07 16.75 4.63
N ILE A 243 -5.65 15.95 5.62
CA ILE A 243 -4.54 15.01 5.52
C ILE A 243 -5.08 13.62 5.86
N VAL A 244 -5.06 12.70 4.91
CA VAL A 244 -5.40 11.30 5.14
C VAL A 244 -4.16 10.56 5.63
N LEU A 245 -4.24 9.94 6.81
CA LEU A 245 -3.11 9.22 7.40
C LEU A 245 -2.95 7.85 6.75
N LEU A 246 -1.71 7.53 6.34
CA LEU A 246 -1.36 6.29 5.67
C LEU A 246 -0.60 5.32 6.62
N SER A 247 0.04 4.29 6.08
CA SER A 247 0.58 3.16 6.87
C SER A 247 1.66 3.55 7.87
N ASP A 248 2.49 4.56 7.57
CA ASP A 248 3.59 4.99 8.43
C ASP A 248 3.23 6.20 9.31
N HIS A 249 1.92 6.49 9.48
CA HIS A 249 1.47 7.60 10.33
C HIS A 249 1.97 7.46 11.78
N GLN A 250 2.11 8.58 12.47
CA GLN A 250 2.45 8.61 13.90
C GLN A 250 1.33 7.97 14.74
N THR A 251 1.66 7.50 15.94
CA THR A 251 0.71 6.81 16.83
C THR A 251 -0.26 7.77 17.56
N ILE A 252 0.15 9.02 17.73
CA ILE A 252 -0.66 10.08 18.33
C ILE A 252 -0.66 11.34 17.47
N GLY A 253 -1.70 12.14 17.56
CA GLY A 253 -1.82 13.40 16.81
C GLY A 253 -2.71 14.41 17.51
N GLY A 254 -2.43 15.70 17.26
CA GLY A 254 -3.06 16.85 17.90
C GLY A 254 -3.97 17.67 16.97
N TYR A 255 -4.39 17.12 15.82
CA TYR A 255 -5.36 17.78 14.93
C TYR A 255 -6.71 17.10 14.98
N PRO A 256 -7.83 17.87 14.92
CA PRO A 256 -9.17 17.29 14.85
C PRO A 256 -9.33 16.36 13.64
N LYS A 257 -9.99 15.23 13.86
CA LYS A 257 -10.32 14.26 12.82
C LYS A 257 -11.75 14.46 12.36
N ILE A 258 -11.95 14.89 11.11
CA ILE A 258 -13.27 15.09 10.51
C ILE A 258 -13.93 13.78 10.11
N ALA A 259 -13.13 12.81 9.69
CA ALA A 259 -13.61 11.52 9.20
C ALA A 259 -12.51 10.44 9.32
N VAL A 260 -12.91 9.18 9.06
CA VAL A 260 -12.00 8.03 8.89
C VAL A 260 -12.40 7.31 7.61
N VAL A 261 -11.44 7.02 6.75
CA VAL A 261 -11.66 6.28 5.49
C VAL A 261 -12.12 4.87 5.82
N ALA A 262 -13.19 4.41 5.18
CA ALA A 262 -13.64 3.04 5.29
C ALA A 262 -12.56 2.07 4.79
N ALA A 263 -12.27 1.02 5.53
CA ALA A 263 -11.20 0.07 5.21
C ALA A 263 -11.33 -0.53 3.80
N ALA A 264 -12.55 -0.66 3.30
CA ALA A 264 -12.81 -1.14 1.94
C ALA A 264 -12.34 -0.19 0.83
N ASP A 265 -12.16 1.11 1.12
CA ASP A 265 -11.77 2.12 0.13
C ASP A 265 -10.34 2.63 0.36
N TYR A 266 -9.67 2.17 1.42
CA TYR A 266 -8.35 2.67 1.81
C TYR A 266 -7.30 2.43 0.71
N ASP A 267 -7.18 1.21 0.19
CA ASP A 267 -6.17 0.87 -0.82
C ASP A 267 -6.43 1.63 -2.12
N HIS A 268 -7.71 1.78 -2.50
CA HIS A 268 -8.10 2.56 -3.67
C HIS A 268 -7.67 4.03 -3.53
N LEU A 269 -7.94 4.65 -2.38
CA LEU A 269 -7.49 6.01 -2.09
C LEU A 269 -5.97 6.11 -2.13
N ALA A 270 -5.26 5.19 -1.49
CA ALA A 270 -3.80 5.19 -1.42
C ALA A 270 -3.12 5.05 -2.79
N GLN A 271 -3.79 4.43 -3.77
CA GLN A 271 -3.34 4.34 -5.15
C GLN A 271 -3.66 5.58 -6.00
N SER A 272 -4.32 6.59 -5.42
CA SER A 272 -4.61 7.84 -6.13
C SER A 272 -3.35 8.69 -6.28
N ALA A 273 -2.91 8.88 -7.52
CA ALA A 273 -1.71 9.66 -7.82
C ALA A 273 -1.95 11.18 -7.60
N PRO A 274 -0.89 11.98 -7.37
CA PRO A 274 -0.99 13.43 -7.34
C PRO A 274 -1.73 14.00 -8.54
N GLY A 275 -2.61 14.96 -8.30
CA GLY A 275 -3.51 15.53 -9.30
C GLY A 275 -4.83 14.78 -9.48
N SER A 276 -4.98 13.56 -8.92
CA SER A 276 -6.26 12.86 -8.89
C SER A 276 -7.25 13.59 -7.99
N PHE A 277 -8.53 13.58 -8.37
CA PHE A 277 -9.60 14.15 -7.57
C PHE A 277 -10.37 13.05 -6.85
N VAL A 278 -10.66 13.29 -5.58
CA VAL A 278 -11.51 12.44 -4.75
C VAL A 278 -12.61 13.25 -4.08
N ARG A 279 -13.74 12.62 -3.83
CA ARG A 279 -14.86 13.16 -3.08
C ARG A 279 -15.19 12.22 -1.93
N PHE A 280 -15.38 12.76 -0.74
CA PHE A 280 -15.72 11.97 0.43
C PHE A 280 -17.24 11.77 0.55
N LYS A 281 -17.65 10.54 0.82
CA LYS A 281 -19.04 10.18 1.05
C LYS A 281 -19.20 9.57 2.43
N LYS A 282 -20.02 10.21 3.28
CA LYS A 282 -20.36 9.66 4.60
C LYS A 282 -21.16 8.37 4.46
N ILE A 283 -20.77 7.37 5.22
CA ILE A 283 -21.50 6.11 5.42
C ILE A 283 -21.59 5.81 6.93
N ASN A 284 -22.50 4.93 7.31
CA ASN A 284 -22.58 4.43 8.66
C ASN A 284 -21.68 3.20 8.89
N ILE A 285 -21.51 2.80 10.15
CA ILE A 285 -20.62 1.68 10.52
C ILE A 285 -21.08 0.34 9.92
N ARG A 286 -22.38 0.11 9.81
CA ARG A 286 -22.94 -1.11 9.21
C ARG A 286 -22.57 -1.22 7.73
N GLU A 287 -22.72 -0.12 6.99
CA GLU A 287 -22.31 -0.04 5.59
C GLU A 287 -20.80 -0.25 5.42
N ALA A 288 -19.98 0.31 6.31
CA ALA A 288 -18.53 0.13 6.30
C ALA A 288 -18.14 -1.34 6.51
N VAL A 289 -18.76 -2.02 7.50
CA VAL A 289 -18.52 -3.44 7.78
C VAL A 289 -18.92 -4.31 6.59
N ILE A 290 -20.12 -4.11 6.04
CA ILE A 290 -20.59 -4.87 4.86
C ILE A 290 -19.64 -4.66 3.68
N SER A 291 -19.21 -3.42 3.43
CA SER A 291 -18.29 -3.11 2.34
C SER A 291 -16.95 -3.82 2.49
N TYR A 292 -16.43 -3.88 3.72
CA TYR A 292 -15.19 -4.58 4.01
C TYR A 292 -15.32 -6.10 3.82
N GLN A 293 -16.40 -6.70 4.31
CA GLN A 293 -16.67 -8.13 4.12
C GLN A 293 -16.80 -8.50 2.64
N LEU A 294 -17.51 -7.68 1.85
CA LEU A 294 -17.63 -7.88 0.40
C LEU A 294 -16.27 -7.78 -0.30
N ARG A 295 -15.44 -6.82 0.11
CA ARG A 295 -14.09 -6.68 -0.42
C ARG A 295 -13.24 -7.91 -0.12
N MET A 296 -13.20 -8.39 1.14
CA MET A 296 -12.43 -9.59 1.50
C MET A 296 -12.90 -10.81 0.72
N LYS A 297 -14.22 -11.00 0.57
CA LYS A 297 -14.77 -12.07 -0.27
C LYS A 297 -14.35 -11.94 -1.74
N THR A 298 -14.23 -10.72 -2.27
CA THR A 298 -13.74 -10.49 -3.62
C THR A 298 -12.28 -10.90 -3.76
N ILE A 299 -11.42 -10.56 -2.80
CA ILE A 299 -10.01 -10.98 -2.75
C ILE A 299 -9.93 -12.51 -2.69
N ASP A 300 -10.70 -13.17 -1.82
CA ASP A 300 -10.72 -14.63 -1.70
C ASP A 300 -11.14 -15.32 -3.01
N ASN A 301 -12.14 -14.75 -3.70
CA ASN A 301 -12.57 -15.25 -5.02
C ASN A 301 -11.49 -15.08 -6.10
N MET A 302 -10.71 -13.99 -6.05
CA MET A 302 -9.57 -13.80 -6.94
C MET A 302 -8.46 -14.82 -6.61
N ILE A 303 -8.12 -15.01 -5.35
CA ILE A 303 -7.14 -16.01 -4.90
C ILE A 303 -7.55 -17.41 -5.37
N SER A 304 -8.83 -17.78 -5.22
CA SER A 304 -9.37 -19.06 -5.70
C SER A 304 -9.34 -19.22 -7.22
N SER A 305 -9.11 -18.14 -7.96
CA SER A 305 -9.01 -18.16 -9.42
C SER A 305 -7.58 -18.36 -9.96
N ILE A 306 -6.61 -18.61 -9.08
CA ILE A 306 -5.23 -18.87 -9.47
C ILE A 306 -5.15 -20.22 -10.18
N VAL A 307 -4.57 -20.21 -11.37
CA VAL A 307 -4.37 -21.42 -12.19
C VAL A 307 -2.91 -21.55 -12.59
N LYS A 308 -2.47 -22.81 -12.73
CA LYS A 308 -1.16 -23.13 -13.28
C LYS A 308 -1.18 -22.84 -14.79
N ILE A 309 -0.08 -22.27 -15.29
CA ILE A 309 0.13 -22.07 -16.71
C ILE A 309 1.01 -23.22 -17.20
N ASN A 310 0.55 -23.87 -18.26
CA ASN A 310 1.29 -24.94 -18.91
C ASN A 310 2.37 -24.35 -19.82
#